data_56b738078503a0b826836c2fe1e52350
#
_entry.id   56b738078503a0b826836c2fe1e52350
#
_cell.length_a   1.000
_cell.length_b   1.000
_cell.length_c   1.000
_cell.angle_alpha   90.00
_cell.angle_beta   90.00
_cell.angle_gamma   90.00
#
_symmetry.space_group_name_H-M   'P 1'
#
loop_
_entity.id
_entity.type
_entity.pdbx_description
1 polymer ?
#
loop_
_entity_poly.entity_id
_entity_poly.type
_entity_poly.pdbx_seq_one_letter_code
_entity_poly.pdbx_strand_id
1 'polypeptide(L)'
;MNITPVVKQLLIINILFFIGSYFVPVAYDFFALYYPESDNFKIWQFVTHMFMHAPFPNIAHILFNMFALYSFGSALEHFWGGKKFLFFYISCGLGAALLHTGVNYFEIHSLLSEVASLNLSTSEIHLLLNADYSSLFDEKGQMMAGEINTILERVHCTQQQFNSIVQASMVSKGTVVGASGAVYGLLVAFAFMLPNAELALLFIPVPIKAKYFVPGLLAIDLFLGFKGSSIFGAGSTGIAHFAHVGGALTGFLMMWFWKKNEFNKNRWN
;
A
#
# COMPACT_ATOMS: atom_id res chain seq x y z
N MET A 1 1.53 -26.85 10.59
CA MET A 1 1.09 -26.85 9.16
C MET A 1 2.36 -26.79 8.30
N ASN A 2 2.46 -27.61 7.27
CA ASN A 2 3.64 -27.57 6.39
C ASN A 2 3.52 -26.40 5.41
N ILE A 3 4.67 -25.76 5.08
CA ILE A 3 4.72 -24.70 4.07
C ILE A 3 4.37 -25.31 2.70
N THR A 4 3.42 -24.70 2.00
CA THR A 4 3.02 -25.12 0.65
C THR A 4 3.97 -24.55 -0.41
N PRO A 5 4.07 -25.15 -1.62
CA PRO A 5 5.10 -24.81 -2.60
C PRO A 5 5.09 -23.34 -3.06
N VAL A 6 3.91 -22.76 -3.39
CA VAL A 6 3.85 -21.38 -3.89
C VAL A 6 4.10 -20.38 -2.75
N VAL A 7 3.53 -20.62 -1.57
CA VAL A 7 3.83 -19.79 -0.39
C VAL A 7 5.31 -19.80 -0.08
N LYS A 8 5.99 -20.97 -0.15
CA LYS A 8 7.43 -21.06 0.03
C LYS A 8 8.20 -20.18 -0.96
N GLN A 9 7.82 -20.21 -2.23
CA GLN A 9 8.44 -19.37 -3.27
C GLN A 9 8.21 -17.88 -3.00
N LEU A 10 6.98 -17.48 -2.64
CA LEU A 10 6.68 -16.10 -2.30
C LEU A 10 7.47 -15.61 -1.08
N LEU A 11 7.59 -16.43 -0.03
CA LEU A 11 8.41 -16.11 1.14
C LEU A 11 9.87 -15.88 0.75
N ILE A 12 10.45 -16.78 -0.06
CA ILE A 12 11.84 -16.65 -0.52
C ILE A 12 12.03 -15.36 -1.34
N ILE A 13 11.13 -15.07 -2.29
CA ILE A 13 11.23 -13.87 -3.12
C ILE A 13 11.17 -12.60 -2.23
N ASN A 14 10.24 -12.52 -1.30
CA ASN A 14 10.12 -11.36 -0.40
C ASN A 14 11.38 -11.17 0.46
N ILE A 15 11.95 -12.25 0.99
CA ILE A 15 13.20 -12.18 1.78
C ILE A 15 14.37 -11.75 0.89
N LEU A 16 14.48 -12.26 -0.34
CA LEU A 16 15.53 -11.86 -1.28
C LEU A 16 15.42 -10.39 -1.67
N PHE A 17 14.21 -9.89 -1.94
CA PHE A 17 13.98 -8.46 -2.21
C PHE A 17 14.34 -7.58 -1.00
N PHE A 18 13.95 -7.99 0.22
CA PHE A 18 14.27 -7.26 1.43
C PHE A 18 15.77 -7.17 1.69
N ILE A 19 16.49 -8.31 1.58
CA ILE A 19 17.95 -8.34 1.74
C ILE A 19 18.61 -7.57 0.58
N GLY A 20 18.18 -7.78 -0.65
CA GLY A 20 18.72 -7.10 -1.84
C GLY A 20 18.59 -5.58 -1.75
N SER A 21 17.42 -5.07 -1.32
CA SER A 21 17.19 -3.63 -1.18
C SER A 21 18.01 -2.99 -0.06
N TYR A 22 18.44 -3.76 0.94
CA TYR A 22 19.38 -3.28 1.96
C TYR A 22 20.76 -2.98 1.36
N PHE A 23 21.25 -3.85 0.47
CA PHE A 23 22.56 -3.66 -0.17
C PHE A 23 22.51 -2.72 -1.39
N VAL A 24 21.33 -2.60 -2.01
CA VAL A 24 21.07 -1.79 -3.21
C VAL A 24 19.88 -0.87 -2.97
N PRO A 25 20.05 0.25 -2.23
CA PRO A 25 18.93 1.13 -1.84
C PRO A 25 18.15 1.69 -3.04
N VAL A 26 18.79 1.91 -4.19
CA VAL A 26 18.14 2.36 -5.43
C VAL A 26 17.06 1.39 -5.93
N ALA A 27 17.00 0.15 -5.41
CA ALA A 27 15.92 -0.79 -5.69
C ALA A 27 14.53 -0.24 -5.30
N TYR A 28 14.45 0.68 -4.34
CA TYR A 28 13.18 1.33 -3.99
C TYR A 28 12.65 2.18 -5.14
N ASP A 29 13.52 2.92 -5.85
CA ASP A 29 13.12 3.78 -6.97
C ASP A 29 12.60 2.94 -8.15
N PHE A 30 13.08 1.69 -8.30
CA PHE A 30 12.67 0.81 -9.38
C PHE A 30 11.45 -0.05 -9.06
N PHE A 31 11.28 -0.49 -7.81
CA PHE A 31 10.33 -1.55 -7.48
C PHE A 31 9.22 -1.14 -6.53
N ALA A 32 9.37 -0.06 -5.73
CA ALA A 32 8.28 0.50 -4.94
C ALA A 32 7.24 1.15 -5.87
N LEU A 33 5.97 1.15 -5.46
CA LEU A 33 4.90 1.76 -6.26
C LEU A 33 4.86 3.26 -5.99
N TYR A 34 5.11 4.04 -7.04
CA TYR A 34 4.92 5.48 -7.09
C TYR A 34 3.57 5.83 -7.73
N TYR A 35 3.14 7.07 -7.52
CA TYR A 35 1.99 7.63 -8.24
C TYR A 35 2.31 7.77 -9.74
N PRO A 36 1.35 7.52 -10.67
CA PRO A 36 1.62 7.47 -12.11
C PRO A 36 2.21 8.73 -12.74
N GLU A 37 2.01 9.91 -12.16
CA GLU A 37 2.59 11.18 -12.63
C GLU A 37 3.95 11.51 -11.99
N SER A 38 4.46 10.63 -11.13
CA SER A 38 5.82 10.74 -10.60
C SER A 38 6.86 10.32 -11.64
N ASP A 39 7.98 11.04 -11.71
CA ASP A 39 9.13 10.72 -12.58
C ASP A 39 9.68 9.31 -12.32
N ASN A 40 9.51 8.80 -11.11
CA ASN A 40 9.98 7.49 -10.69
C ASN A 40 8.98 6.37 -11.02
N PHE A 41 7.77 6.68 -11.51
CA PHE A 41 6.78 5.65 -11.82
C PHE A 41 7.22 4.75 -12.96
N LYS A 42 6.99 3.43 -12.77
CA LYS A 42 7.15 2.40 -13.80
C LYS A 42 5.99 1.41 -13.70
N ILE A 43 5.48 0.97 -14.84
CA ILE A 43 4.27 0.12 -14.90
C ILE A 43 4.40 -1.20 -14.12
N TRP A 44 5.58 -1.78 -14.04
CA TRP A 44 5.81 -3.02 -13.30
C TRP A 44 5.69 -2.85 -11.77
N GLN A 45 5.73 -1.62 -11.26
CA GLN A 45 5.60 -1.32 -9.84
C GLN A 45 4.25 -1.73 -9.28
N PHE A 46 3.20 -1.82 -10.12
CA PHE A 46 1.92 -2.41 -9.73
C PHE A 46 2.04 -3.86 -9.22
N VAL A 47 3.10 -4.57 -9.60
CA VAL A 47 3.37 -5.93 -9.15
C VAL A 47 4.56 -5.99 -8.20
N THR A 48 5.65 -5.31 -8.54
CA THR A 48 6.92 -5.46 -7.79
C THR A 48 6.87 -4.89 -6.38
N HIS A 49 6.03 -3.87 -6.12
CA HIS A 49 5.86 -3.31 -4.79
C HIS A 49 5.42 -4.35 -3.74
N MET A 50 4.72 -5.41 -4.17
CA MET A 50 4.27 -6.51 -3.31
C MET A 50 5.43 -7.29 -2.68
N PHE A 51 6.63 -7.21 -3.26
CA PHE A 51 7.84 -7.89 -2.78
C PHE A 51 8.80 -6.96 -2.04
N MET A 52 8.60 -5.64 -2.15
CA MET A 52 9.36 -4.65 -1.40
C MET A 52 8.82 -4.51 0.03
N HIS A 53 9.68 -4.15 0.96
CA HIS A 53 9.29 -3.93 2.36
C HIS A 53 9.97 -2.68 2.91
N ALA A 54 9.42 -2.13 4.00
CA ALA A 54 10.03 -0.98 4.67
C ALA A 54 11.53 -1.25 4.94
N PRO A 55 12.40 -0.24 4.73
CA PRO A 55 13.85 -0.43 4.87
C PRO A 55 14.25 -0.74 6.30
N PHE A 56 15.41 -1.36 6.44
CA PHE A 56 16.05 -1.54 7.75
C PHE A 56 16.20 -0.18 8.46
N PRO A 57 15.96 -0.08 9.79
CA PRO A 57 15.79 -1.16 10.76
C PRO A 57 14.36 -1.67 10.97
N ASN A 58 13.37 -1.28 10.16
CA ASN A 58 11.98 -1.68 10.33
C ASN A 58 11.72 -3.12 9.85
N ILE A 59 12.30 -4.11 10.54
CA ILE A 59 12.09 -5.53 10.22
C ILE A 59 10.70 -6.04 10.59
N ALA A 60 9.96 -5.34 11.45
CA ALA A 60 8.62 -5.75 11.85
C ALA A 60 7.67 -5.83 10.65
N HIS A 61 7.82 -4.92 9.67
CA HIS A 61 6.98 -4.89 8.48
C HIS A 61 7.09 -6.20 7.66
N ILE A 62 8.29 -6.65 7.34
CA ILE A 62 8.47 -7.92 6.62
C ILE A 62 8.07 -9.11 7.51
N LEU A 63 8.41 -9.10 8.79
CA LEU A 63 8.12 -10.20 9.71
C LEU A 63 6.61 -10.49 9.78
N PHE A 64 5.78 -9.45 9.98
CA PHE A 64 4.32 -9.61 10.03
C PHE A 64 3.75 -10.06 8.68
N ASN A 65 4.24 -9.51 7.57
CA ASN A 65 3.81 -9.94 6.24
C ASN A 65 4.12 -11.41 6.00
N MET A 66 5.34 -11.85 6.29
CA MET A 66 5.75 -13.24 6.07
C MET A 66 5.04 -14.21 7.01
N PHE A 67 4.83 -13.82 8.26
CA PHE A 67 4.05 -14.63 9.20
C PHE A 67 2.61 -14.82 8.72
N ALA A 68 1.95 -13.75 8.28
CA ALA A 68 0.57 -13.81 7.78
C ALA A 68 0.49 -14.59 6.46
N LEU A 69 1.42 -14.37 5.53
CA LEU A 69 1.51 -15.12 4.28
C LEU A 69 1.73 -16.63 4.54
N TYR A 70 2.61 -16.98 5.49
CA TYR A 70 2.80 -18.36 5.91
C TYR A 70 1.52 -18.97 6.48
N SER A 71 0.90 -18.28 7.44
CA SER A 71 -0.23 -18.82 8.21
C SER A 71 -1.50 -18.95 7.36
N PHE A 72 -1.89 -17.90 6.67
CA PHE A 72 -3.12 -17.85 5.89
C PHE A 72 -2.90 -18.37 4.46
N GLY A 73 -1.76 -18.04 3.86
CA GLY A 73 -1.43 -18.47 2.51
C GLY A 73 -1.31 -19.98 2.39
N SER A 74 -0.59 -20.64 3.31
CA SER A 74 -0.44 -22.10 3.26
C SER A 74 -1.77 -22.84 3.47
N ALA A 75 -2.66 -22.31 4.32
CA ALA A 75 -3.99 -22.86 4.48
C ALA A 75 -4.80 -22.77 3.18
N LEU A 76 -4.85 -21.58 2.58
CA LEU A 76 -5.62 -21.34 1.35
C LEU A 76 -5.03 -22.08 0.14
N GLU A 77 -3.69 -22.12 -0.02
CA GLU A 77 -3.05 -22.89 -1.08
C GLU A 77 -3.35 -24.38 -0.95
N HIS A 78 -3.39 -24.91 0.27
CA HIS A 78 -3.76 -26.31 0.51
C HIS A 78 -5.16 -26.62 -0.03
N PHE A 79 -6.14 -25.72 0.16
CA PHE A 79 -7.52 -25.91 -0.30
C PHE A 79 -7.69 -25.67 -1.80
N TRP A 80 -6.96 -24.70 -2.38
CA TRP A 80 -7.20 -24.24 -3.75
C TRP A 80 -6.23 -24.78 -4.78
N GLY A 81 -5.07 -25.27 -4.32
CA GLY A 81 -3.91 -25.53 -5.16
C GLY A 81 -3.16 -24.25 -5.55
N GLY A 82 -1.89 -24.42 -5.92
CA GLY A 82 -0.97 -23.29 -6.11
C GLY A 82 -1.38 -22.28 -7.18
N LYS A 83 -1.95 -22.74 -8.32
CA LYS A 83 -2.33 -21.84 -9.43
C LYS A 83 -3.44 -20.87 -9.02
N LYS A 84 -4.50 -21.39 -8.38
CA LYS A 84 -5.65 -20.56 -7.93
C LYS A 84 -5.26 -19.64 -6.80
N PHE A 85 -4.43 -20.12 -5.88
CA PHE A 85 -3.86 -19.32 -4.78
C PHE A 85 -3.02 -18.15 -5.33
N LEU A 86 -2.08 -18.42 -6.24
CA LEU A 86 -1.23 -17.38 -6.83
C LEU A 86 -2.03 -16.32 -7.58
N PHE A 87 -3.02 -16.76 -8.38
CA PHE A 87 -3.91 -15.85 -9.07
C PHE A 87 -4.66 -14.94 -8.09
N PHE A 88 -5.20 -15.50 -7.00
CA PHE A 88 -5.88 -14.73 -5.97
C PHE A 88 -4.94 -13.74 -5.29
N TYR A 89 -3.76 -14.19 -4.89
CA TYR A 89 -2.75 -13.35 -4.21
C TYR A 89 -2.34 -12.14 -5.07
N ILE A 90 -1.99 -12.37 -6.33
CA ILE A 90 -1.59 -11.29 -7.25
C ILE A 90 -2.77 -10.34 -7.52
N SER A 91 -3.99 -10.88 -7.73
CA SER A 91 -5.18 -10.04 -7.94
C SER A 91 -5.46 -9.12 -6.75
N CYS A 92 -5.33 -9.61 -5.51
CA CYS A 92 -5.51 -8.80 -4.31
C CYS A 92 -4.43 -7.71 -4.21
N GLY A 93 -3.17 -8.02 -4.53
CA GLY A 93 -2.10 -7.03 -4.58
C GLY A 93 -2.31 -5.95 -5.64
N LEU A 94 -2.78 -6.33 -6.83
CA LEU A 94 -3.15 -5.37 -7.87
C LEU A 94 -4.33 -4.49 -7.44
N GLY A 95 -5.35 -5.08 -6.81
CA GLY A 95 -6.48 -4.32 -6.28
C GLY A 95 -6.07 -3.34 -5.18
N ALA A 96 -5.10 -3.72 -4.35
CA ALA A 96 -4.49 -2.84 -3.35
C ALA A 96 -3.80 -1.64 -4.03
N ALA A 97 -2.97 -1.90 -5.03
CA ALA A 97 -2.26 -0.88 -5.79
C ALA A 97 -3.22 0.09 -6.50
N LEU A 98 -4.26 -0.44 -7.14
CA LEU A 98 -5.25 0.36 -7.86
C LEU A 98 -6.06 1.27 -6.92
N LEU A 99 -6.53 0.75 -5.77
CA LEU A 99 -7.27 1.57 -4.82
C LEU A 99 -6.36 2.66 -4.21
N HIS A 100 -5.14 2.31 -3.84
CA HIS A 100 -4.16 3.27 -3.35
C HIS A 100 -3.90 4.39 -4.37
N THR A 101 -3.62 4.04 -5.62
CA THR A 101 -3.41 5.02 -6.69
C THR A 101 -4.65 5.90 -6.90
N GLY A 102 -5.86 5.32 -6.82
CA GLY A 102 -7.10 6.06 -6.91
C GLY A 102 -7.29 7.07 -5.77
N VAL A 103 -6.96 6.67 -4.53
CA VAL A 103 -7.00 7.59 -3.37
C VAL A 103 -6.00 8.73 -3.54
N ASN A 104 -4.75 8.43 -3.96
CA ASN A 104 -3.75 9.46 -4.26
C ASN A 104 -4.24 10.45 -5.33
N TYR A 105 -4.89 9.93 -6.38
CA TYR A 105 -5.47 10.77 -7.42
C TYR A 105 -6.46 11.78 -6.83
N PHE A 106 -7.41 11.33 -6.04
CA PHE A 106 -8.40 12.23 -5.41
C PHE A 106 -7.76 13.20 -4.44
N GLU A 107 -6.79 12.78 -3.63
CA GLU A 107 -6.09 13.63 -2.68
C GLU A 107 -5.28 14.72 -3.38
N ILE A 108 -4.46 14.37 -4.38
CA ILE A 108 -3.67 15.32 -5.17
C ILE A 108 -4.59 16.32 -5.85
N HIS A 109 -5.67 15.87 -6.52
CA HIS A 109 -6.59 16.77 -7.22
C HIS A 109 -7.37 17.68 -6.25
N SER A 110 -7.69 17.19 -5.06
CA SER A 110 -8.29 18.03 -4.02
C SER A 110 -7.33 19.16 -3.59
N LEU A 111 -6.08 18.84 -3.34
CA LEU A 111 -5.04 19.82 -2.97
C LEU A 111 -4.75 20.82 -4.11
N LEU A 112 -4.68 20.32 -5.35
CA LEU A 112 -4.48 21.17 -6.53
C LEU A 112 -5.69 22.09 -6.80
N SER A 113 -6.90 21.70 -6.41
CA SER A 113 -8.08 22.55 -6.53
C SER A 113 -7.98 23.82 -5.65
N GLU A 114 -7.29 23.76 -4.51
CA GLU A 114 -7.05 24.90 -3.63
C GLU A 114 -6.11 25.95 -4.26
N VAL A 115 -5.32 25.54 -5.23
CA VAL A 115 -4.35 26.40 -5.94
C VAL A 115 -4.76 26.70 -7.38
N ALA A 116 -5.96 26.34 -7.79
CA ALA A 116 -6.46 26.55 -9.17
C ALA A 116 -6.44 28.01 -9.59
N SER A 117 -6.62 28.96 -8.66
CA SER A 117 -6.54 30.42 -8.89
C SER A 117 -5.17 30.90 -9.36
N LEU A 118 -4.10 30.12 -9.14
CA LEU A 118 -2.73 30.45 -9.57
C LEU A 118 -2.54 30.27 -11.07
N ASN A 119 -3.47 29.62 -11.77
CA ASN A 119 -3.42 29.35 -13.23
C ASN A 119 -2.09 28.73 -13.67
N LEU A 120 -1.58 27.78 -12.90
CA LEU A 120 -0.35 27.04 -13.23
C LEU A 120 -0.56 26.18 -14.48
N SER A 121 0.41 26.15 -15.36
CA SER A 121 0.44 25.24 -16.50
C SER A 121 0.65 23.78 -16.04
N THR A 122 0.29 22.82 -16.89
CA THR A 122 0.52 21.39 -16.62
C THR A 122 2.00 21.08 -16.36
N SER A 123 2.91 21.72 -17.09
CA SER A 123 4.36 21.55 -16.87
C SER A 123 4.83 22.09 -15.52
N GLU A 124 4.29 23.22 -15.08
CA GLU A 124 4.60 23.78 -13.76
C GLU A 124 4.04 22.93 -12.64
N ILE A 125 2.82 22.42 -12.79
CA ILE A 125 2.24 21.47 -11.82
C ILE A 125 3.13 20.23 -11.74
N HIS A 126 3.52 19.66 -12.86
CA HIS A 126 4.40 18.49 -12.88
C HIS A 126 5.74 18.77 -12.20
N LEU A 127 6.39 19.91 -12.49
CA LEU A 127 7.62 20.34 -11.83
C LEU A 127 7.44 20.45 -10.31
N LEU A 128 6.36 21.12 -9.87
CA LEU A 128 6.07 21.32 -8.46
C LEU A 128 5.76 20.00 -7.73
N LEU A 129 5.03 19.06 -8.36
CA LEU A 129 4.73 17.77 -7.77
C LEU A 129 5.95 16.86 -7.63
N ASN A 130 6.96 17.00 -8.51
CA ASN A 130 8.18 16.19 -8.50
C ASN A 130 9.38 16.88 -7.79
N ALA A 131 9.20 18.10 -7.29
CA ALA A 131 10.24 18.88 -6.63
C ALA A 131 10.73 18.23 -5.32
N ASP A 132 12.03 18.39 -5.05
CA ASP A 132 12.61 18.06 -3.73
C ASP A 132 12.60 19.30 -2.83
N TYR A 133 11.50 19.46 -2.09
CA TYR A 133 11.32 20.61 -1.21
C TYR A 133 12.33 20.67 -0.05
N SER A 134 12.98 19.55 0.30
CA SER A 134 13.98 19.54 1.35
C SER A 134 15.27 20.27 0.96
N SER A 135 15.57 20.29 -0.34
CA SER A 135 16.76 20.93 -0.91
C SER A 135 16.54 22.38 -1.37
N LEU A 136 15.29 22.90 -1.30
CA LEU A 136 14.94 24.23 -1.80
C LEU A 136 15.20 25.36 -0.81
N PHE A 137 15.53 25.07 0.45
CA PHE A 137 15.74 26.06 1.49
C PHE A 137 17.19 26.10 1.94
N ASP A 138 17.69 27.31 2.18
CA ASP A 138 19.00 27.52 2.77
C ASP A 138 18.99 27.26 4.30
N GLU A 139 20.17 27.37 4.93
CA GLU A 139 20.32 27.17 6.38
C GLU A 139 19.49 28.18 7.23
N LYS A 140 19.03 29.28 6.64
CA LYS A 140 18.20 30.31 7.27
C LYS A 140 16.72 30.07 7.03
N GLY A 141 16.34 29.01 6.30
CA GLY A 141 14.96 28.71 5.94
C GLY A 141 14.41 29.60 4.81
N GLN A 142 15.29 30.29 4.05
CA GLN A 142 14.88 31.06 2.90
C GLN A 142 14.93 30.21 1.64
N MET A 143 13.90 30.33 0.78
CA MET A 143 13.87 29.59 -0.48
C MET A 143 14.99 30.11 -1.39
N MET A 144 15.79 29.19 -1.87
CA MET A 144 16.89 29.48 -2.80
C MET A 144 16.37 29.89 -4.18
N ALA A 145 17.12 30.76 -4.86
CA ALA A 145 16.81 31.13 -6.24
C ALA A 145 16.82 29.89 -7.16
N GLY A 146 15.77 29.78 -7.97
CA GLY A 146 15.60 28.66 -8.90
C GLY A 146 14.26 28.74 -9.62
N GLU A 147 14.00 27.78 -10.50
CA GLU A 147 12.79 27.75 -11.31
C GLU A 147 11.52 27.71 -10.45
N ILE A 148 11.51 26.88 -9.39
CA ILE A 148 10.38 26.78 -8.47
C ILE A 148 10.11 28.11 -7.76
N ASN A 149 11.14 28.76 -7.21
CA ASN A 149 11.01 30.07 -6.58
C ASN A 149 10.44 31.11 -7.58
N THR A 150 10.98 31.14 -8.80
CA THR A 150 10.53 32.04 -9.87
C THR A 150 9.05 31.84 -10.20
N ILE A 151 8.59 30.58 -10.28
CA ILE A 151 7.17 30.26 -10.52
C ILE A 151 6.31 30.78 -9.37
N LEU A 152 6.68 30.44 -8.14
CA LEU A 152 5.89 30.78 -6.93
C LEU A 152 5.81 32.32 -6.73
N GLU A 153 6.89 33.05 -6.97
CA GLU A 153 6.91 34.52 -6.92
C GLU A 153 6.04 35.14 -8.02
N ARG A 154 6.16 34.65 -9.25
CA ARG A 154 5.37 35.13 -10.41
C ARG A 154 3.86 35.00 -10.17
N VAL A 155 3.42 33.90 -9.56
CA VAL A 155 1.98 33.66 -9.31
C VAL A 155 1.52 34.23 -7.97
N HIS A 156 2.37 34.94 -7.23
CA HIS A 156 2.08 35.47 -5.90
C HIS A 156 1.52 34.41 -4.94
N CYS A 157 2.18 33.24 -4.91
CA CYS A 157 1.75 32.09 -4.13
C CYS A 157 1.70 32.41 -2.63
N THR A 158 0.56 32.25 -2.00
CA THR A 158 0.42 32.42 -0.56
C THR A 158 0.99 31.22 0.21
N GLN A 159 1.27 31.40 1.51
CA GLN A 159 1.78 30.31 2.35
C GLN A 159 0.80 29.12 2.42
N GLN A 160 -0.50 29.38 2.42
CA GLN A 160 -1.50 28.31 2.41
C GLN A 160 -1.44 27.51 1.12
N GLN A 161 -1.41 28.18 -0.02
CA GLN A 161 -1.30 27.55 -1.33
C GLN A 161 0.02 26.78 -1.48
N PHE A 162 1.11 27.34 -0.99
CA PHE A 162 2.40 26.64 -0.95
C PHE A 162 2.32 25.33 -0.13
N ASN A 163 1.68 25.37 1.03
CA ASN A 163 1.49 24.17 1.85
C ASN A 163 0.67 23.11 1.11
N SER A 164 -0.37 23.49 0.38
CA SER A 164 -1.17 22.55 -0.44
C SER A 164 -0.35 21.94 -1.58
N ILE A 165 0.51 22.72 -2.24
CA ILE A 165 1.44 22.22 -3.26
C ILE A 165 2.44 21.22 -2.66
N VAL A 166 3.05 21.57 -1.52
CA VAL A 166 4.00 20.68 -0.83
C VAL A 166 3.34 19.37 -0.41
N GLN A 167 2.13 19.43 0.14
CA GLN A 167 1.37 18.23 0.49
C GLN A 167 1.05 17.38 -0.73
N ALA A 168 0.60 17.98 -1.84
CA ALA A 168 0.35 17.27 -3.09
C ALA A 168 1.64 16.59 -3.62
N SER A 169 2.79 17.27 -3.54
CA SER A 169 4.09 16.69 -3.89
C SER A 169 4.46 15.50 -2.98
N MET A 170 4.24 15.61 -1.67
CA MET A 170 4.49 14.51 -0.73
C MET A 170 3.65 13.28 -1.07
N VAL A 171 2.38 13.47 -1.43
CA VAL A 171 1.50 12.37 -1.87
C VAL A 171 2.00 11.78 -3.19
N SER A 172 2.35 12.63 -4.18
CA SER A 172 2.85 12.19 -5.49
C SER A 172 4.16 11.39 -5.39
N LYS A 173 5.06 11.79 -4.50
CA LYS A 173 6.37 11.13 -4.27
C LYS A 173 6.31 10.00 -3.25
N GLY A 174 5.20 9.90 -2.52
CA GLY A 174 4.98 8.81 -1.56
C GLY A 174 4.98 7.45 -2.25
N THR A 175 5.61 6.47 -1.60
CA THR A 175 5.71 5.11 -2.14
C THR A 175 4.94 4.11 -1.31
N VAL A 176 4.41 3.07 -1.97
CA VAL A 176 3.87 1.89 -1.31
C VAL A 176 4.75 0.69 -1.54
N VAL A 177 4.95 -0.05 -0.47
CA VAL A 177 5.70 -1.31 -0.44
C VAL A 177 4.98 -2.31 0.47
N GLY A 178 5.10 -3.58 0.17
CA GLY A 178 4.66 -4.66 1.04
C GLY A 178 3.67 -5.63 0.42
N ALA A 179 3.77 -6.87 0.87
CA ALA A 179 2.82 -7.92 0.54
C ALA A 179 1.44 -7.72 1.22
N SER A 180 1.33 -6.73 2.13
CA SER A 180 0.19 -6.59 3.04
C SER A 180 -1.15 -6.42 2.33
N GLY A 181 -1.20 -5.70 1.21
CA GLY A 181 -2.42 -5.60 0.42
C GLY A 181 -2.95 -6.97 -0.02
N ALA A 182 -2.07 -7.82 -0.57
CA ALA A 182 -2.43 -9.19 -0.93
C ALA A 182 -2.77 -10.04 0.30
N VAL A 183 -2.04 -9.87 1.40
CA VAL A 183 -2.28 -10.57 2.68
C VAL A 183 -3.66 -10.22 3.25
N TYR A 184 -4.11 -8.97 3.17
CA TYR A 184 -5.47 -8.59 3.58
C TYR A 184 -6.55 -9.29 2.75
N GLY A 185 -6.30 -9.48 1.45
CA GLY A 185 -7.15 -10.35 0.62
C GLY A 185 -7.18 -11.79 1.13
N LEU A 186 -6.01 -12.36 1.49
CA LEU A 186 -5.95 -13.71 2.09
C LEU A 186 -6.70 -13.80 3.43
N LEU A 187 -6.60 -12.79 4.28
CA LEU A 187 -7.36 -12.71 5.54
C LEU A 187 -8.86 -12.75 5.29
N VAL A 188 -9.35 -11.98 4.33
CA VAL A 188 -10.77 -11.99 3.94
C VAL A 188 -11.17 -13.36 3.44
N ALA A 189 -10.39 -13.97 2.53
CA ALA A 189 -10.68 -15.31 2.02
C ALA A 189 -10.69 -16.36 3.13
N PHE A 190 -9.74 -16.29 4.06
CA PHE A 190 -9.69 -17.17 5.22
C PHE A 190 -10.95 -17.03 6.11
N ALA A 191 -11.37 -15.80 6.41
CA ALA A 191 -12.59 -15.56 7.18
C ALA A 191 -13.86 -16.04 6.46
N PHE A 192 -13.89 -15.99 5.13
CA PHE A 192 -14.97 -16.55 4.32
C PHE A 192 -15.04 -18.08 4.40
N MET A 193 -13.88 -18.74 4.33
CA MET A 193 -13.80 -20.21 4.33
C MET A 193 -13.91 -20.81 5.72
N LEU A 194 -13.30 -20.17 6.70
CA LEU A 194 -13.16 -20.66 8.08
C LEU A 194 -13.62 -19.60 9.09
N PRO A 195 -14.91 -19.18 9.06
CA PRO A 195 -15.40 -18.04 9.84
C PRO A 195 -15.31 -18.23 11.37
N ASN A 196 -15.31 -19.47 11.81
CA ASN A 196 -15.25 -19.81 13.25
C ASN A 196 -13.84 -20.20 13.71
N ALA A 197 -12.83 -20.19 12.81
CA ALA A 197 -11.45 -20.40 13.19
C ALA A 197 -11.00 -19.29 14.15
N GLU A 198 -10.32 -19.67 15.21
CA GLU A 198 -9.82 -18.75 16.21
C GLU A 198 -8.45 -18.20 15.78
N LEU A 199 -8.33 -16.89 15.72
CA LEU A 199 -7.12 -16.16 15.42
C LEU A 199 -6.65 -15.44 16.67
N ALA A 200 -5.37 -15.55 16.98
CA ALA A 200 -4.73 -14.78 18.02
C ALA A 200 -3.70 -13.83 17.40
N LEU A 201 -3.65 -12.60 17.87
CA LEU A 201 -2.54 -11.70 17.56
C LEU A 201 -1.28 -12.20 18.26
N LEU A 202 -0.13 -12.04 17.62
CA LEU A 202 1.17 -12.61 18.04
C LEU A 202 1.50 -12.31 19.52
N PHE A 203 1.02 -11.18 20.05
CA PHE A 203 1.30 -10.72 21.41
C PHE A 203 0.05 -10.59 22.29
N ILE A 204 -1.13 -10.92 21.76
CA ILE A 204 -2.40 -10.86 22.50
C ILE A 204 -3.01 -12.27 22.44
N PRO A 205 -2.87 -13.08 23.51
CA PRO A 205 -3.30 -14.48 23.51
C PRO A 205 -4.81 -14.62 23.71
N VAL A 206 -5.61 -13.68 23.21
CA VAL A 206 -7.07 -13.76 23.22
C VAL A 206 -7.55 -14.24 21.86
N PRO A 207 -8.08 -15.48 21.76
CA PRO A 207 -8.57 -16.01 20.49
C PRO A 207 -9.85 -15.29 20.07
N ILE A 208 -9.86 -14.75 18.86
CA ILE A 208 -11.02 -14.09 18.25
C ILE A 208 -11.39 -14.85 16.99
N LYS A 209 -12.68 -15.15 16.79
CA LYS A 209 -13.15 -15.82 15.58
C LYS A 209 -12.86 -14.96 14.34
N ALA A 210 -12.39 -15.58 13.27
CA ALA A 210 -11.98 -14.90 12.02
C ALA A 210 -13.08 -13.97 11.47
N LYS A 211 -14.35 -14.35 11.56
CA LYS A 211 -15.49 -13.52 11.13
C LYS A 211 -15.67 -12.20 11.90
N TYR A 212 -15.05 -12.04 13.07
CA TYR A 212 -15.02 -10.79 13.83
C TYR A 212 -13.67 -10.10 13.75
N PHE A 213 -12.60 -10.89 13.76
CA PHE A 213 -11.24 -10.39 13.71
C PHE A 213 -10.97 -9.60 12.42
N VAL A 214 -11.30 -10.18 11.26
CA VAL A 214 -10.98 -9.55 9.96
C VAL A 214 -11.78 -8.27 9.72
N PRO A 215 -13.12 -8.22 9.91
CA PRO A 215 -13.86 -6.96 9.82
C PRO A 215 -13.41 -5.92 10.85
N GLY A 216 -13.05 -6.32 12.07
CA GLY A 216 -12.52 -5.42 13.08
C GLY A 216 -11.19 -4.80 12.68
N LEU A 217 -10.27 -5.59 12.14
CA LEU A 217 -8.98 -5.11 11.63
C LEU A 217 -9.18 -4.11 10.47
N LEU A 218 -10.08 -4.42 9.52
CA LEU A 218 -10.41 -3.52 8.42
C LEU A 218 -11.05 -2.21 8.89
N ALA A 219 -11.92 -2.27 9.91
CA ALA A 219 -12.53 -1.06 10.47
C ALA A 219 -11.48 -0.15 11.12
N ILE A 220 -10.49 -0.73 11.81
CA ILE A 220 -9.36 0.01 12.38
C ILE A 220 -8.51 0.63 11.27
N ASP A 221 -8.18 -0.13 10.21
CA ASP A 221 -7.42 0.39 9.08
C ASP A 221 -8.15 1.55 8.39
N LEU A 222 -9.45 1.43 8.13
CA LEU A 222 -10.25 2.51 7.58
C LEU A 222 -10.23 3.75 8.47
N PHE A 223 -10.44 3.58 9.76
CA PHE A 223 -10.44 4.69 10.72
C PHE A 223 -9.10 5.42 10.74
N LEU A 224 -7.99 4.67 10.76
CA LEU A 224 -6.64 5.23 10.76
C LEU A 224 -6.28 5.84 9.40
N GLY A 225 -6.75 5.26 8.30
CA GLY A 225 -6.62 5.82 6.96
C GLY A 225 -7.22 7.21 6.87
N PHE A 226 -8.45 7.39 7.35
CA PHE A 226 -9.10 8.71 7.39
C PHE A 226 -8.44 9.70 8.37
N LYS A 227 -7.79 9.21 9.43
CA LYS A 227 -7.04 10.06 10.36
C LYS A 227 -5.63 10.41 9.89
N GLY A 228 -5.15 9.81 8.82
CA GLY A 228 -3.77 9.98 8.36
C GLY A 228 -2.72 9.33 9.27
N SER A 229 -3.10 8.36 10.11
CA SER A 229 -2.22 7.69 11.07
C SER A 229 -1.87 6.28 10.60
N SER A 230 -0.68 5.77 10.94
CA SER A 230 -0.27 4.38 10.68
C SER A 230 -0.06 3.63 11.99
N ILE A 231 -0.53 2.36 12.05
CA ILE A 231 -0.26 1.47 13.20
C ILE A 231 1.18 0.95 13.16
N PHE A 232 1.75 0.77 11.96
CA PHE A 232 3.01 0.04 11.76
C PHE A 232 4.17 0.89 11.25
N GLY A 233 4.03 2.20 11.14
CA GLY A 233 5.10 3.01 10.57
C GLY A 233 5.02 4.48 10.83
N ALA A 234 6.17 5.12 10.75
CA ALA A 234 6.33 6.54 10.94
C ALA A 234 5.68 7.33 9.79
N GLY A 235 4.85 8.30 10.13
CA GLY A 235 4.65 9.52 9.36
C GLY A 235 4.00 9.38 7.97
N SER A 236 3.28 8.30 7.68
CA SER A 236 2.55 8.25 6.43
C SER A 236 1.19 8.94 6.56
N THR A 237 0.72 9.48 5.46
CA THR A 237 -0.57 10.17 5.27
C THR A 237 -1.80 9.26 5.45
N GLY A 238 -1.68 8.04 5.97
CA GLY A 238 -2.75 7.04 6.08
C GLY A 238 -3.08 6.30 4.79
N ILE A 239 -2.41 6.61 3.70
CA ILE A 239 -2.67 6.05 2.36
C ILE A 239 -2.37 4.55 2.30
N ALA A 240 -1.39 4.06 3.06
CA ALA A 240 -1.09 2.63 3.15
C ALA A 240 -2.29 1.80 3.66
N HIS A 241 -3.12 2.36 4.53
CA HIS A 241 -4.34 1.72 5.00
C HIS A 241 -5.34 1.47 3.86
N PHE A 242 -5.45 2.38 2.92
CA PHE A 242 -6.32 2.19 1.75
C PHE A 242 -5.80 1.12 0.78
N ALA A 243 -4.49 0.86 0.73
CA ALA A 243 -3.96 -0.31 0.02
C ALA A 243 -4.45 -1.62 0.67
N HIS A 244 -4.45 -1.72 2.01
CA HIS A 244 -5.03 -2.86 2.73
C HIS A 244 -6.50 -3.06 2.40
N VAL A 245 -7.28 -1.98 2.44
CA VAL A 245 -8.71 -2.00 2.09
C VAL A 245 -8.92 -2.45 0.64
N GLY A 246 -8.09 -1.98 -0.30
CA GLY A 246 -8.14 -2.37 -1.71
C GLY A 246 -7.93 -3.87 -1.93
N GLY A 247 -6.91 -4.43 -1.26
CA GLY A 247 -6.64 -5.86 -1.28
C GLY A 247 -7.77 -6.68 -0.65
N ALA A 248 -8.28 -6.24 0.50
CA ALA A 248 -9.41 -6.87 1.17
C ALA A 248 -10.69 -6.84 0.32
N LEU A 249 -11.02 -5.70 -0.29
CA LEU A 249 -12.18 -5.56 -1.17
C LEU A 249 -12.07 -6.48 -2.38
N THR A 250 -10.91 -6.53 -3.02
CA THR A 250 -10.66 -7.43 -4.14
C THR A 250 -10.82 -8.89 -3.72
N GLY A 251 -10.25 -9.28 -2.57
CA GLY A 251 -10.42 -10.60 -2.00
C GLY A 251 -11.87 -10.93 -1.71
N PHE A 252 -12.63 -9.98 -1.14
CA PHE A 252 -14.06 -10.13 -0.89
C PHE A 252 -14.85 -10.37 -2.18
N LEU A 253 -14.64 -9.54 -3.20
CA LEU A 253 -15.33 -9.67 -4.48
C LEU A 253 -15.02 -11.01 -5.15
N MET A 254 -13.75 -11.42 -5.17
CA MET A 254 -13.36 -12.72 -5.72
C MET A 254 -14.01 -13.89 -4.97
N MET A 255 -14.02 -13.86 -3.64
CA MET A 255 -14.65 -14.89 -2.82
C MET A 255 -16.17 -14.92 -3.01
N TRP A 256 -16.81 -13.77 -3.15
CA TRP A 256 -18.23 -13.70 -3.46
C TRP A 256 -18.57 -14.36 -4.78
N PHE A 257 -17.83 -14.02 -5.87
CA PHE A 257 -18.04 -14.64 -7.19
C PHE A 257 -17.78 -16.14 -7.16
N TRP A 258 -16.72 -16.58 -6.48
CA TRP A 258 -16.40 -18.01 -6.39
C TRP A 258 -17.45 -18.78 -5.56
N LYS A 259 -17.96 -18.19 -4.47
CA LYS A 259 -19.03 -18.78 -3.67
C LYS A 259 -20.31 -18.98 -4.49
N LYS A 260 -20.64 -18.02 -5.33
CA LYS A 260 -21.84 -18.09 -6.19
C LYS A 260 -21.76 -19.24 -7.19
N ASN A 261 -20.56 -19.57 -7.69
CA ASN A 261 -20.37 -20.50 -8.78
C ASN A 261 -19.98 -21.93 -8.36
N GLU A 262 -19.26 -22.13 -7.25
CA GLU A 262 -18.69 -23.42 -6.88
C GLU A 262 -18.96 -23.86 -5.44
N PHE A 263 -19.19 -22.95 -4.50
CA PHE A 263 -19.25 -23.26 -3.07
C PHE A 263 -20.54 -23.91 -2.59
N ASN A 264 -21.63 -23.84 -3.35
CA ASN A 264 -22.87 -24.52 -2.99
C ASN A 264 -22.78 -26.05 -3.02
N LYS A 265 -21.73 -26.60 -3.65
CA LYS A 265 -21.51 -28.05 -3.73
C LYS A 265 -20.61 -28.62 -2.63
N ASN A 266 -19.79 -27.79 -1.95
CA ASN A 266 -18.79 -28.26 -0.98
C ASN A 266 -18.76 -27.40 0.30
N ARG A 267 -19.93 -27.08 0.83
CA ARG A 267 -20.01 -26.40 2.14
C ARG A 267 -19.55 -27.36 3.24
N TRP A 268 -18.46 -27.04 3.87
CA TRP A 268 -18.11 -27.60 5.18
C TRP A 268 -18.96 -26.85 6.23
N ASN A 269 -20.04 -27.49 6.69
CA ASN A 269 -20.87 -26.99 7.78
C ASN A 269 -20.20 -27.28 9.13
#